data_064a10c9a064358325fe7b033cec92a0
#
_entry.id   064a10c9a064358325fe7b033cec92a0
#
_cell.length_a   1.000
_cell.length_b   1.000
_cell.length_c   1.000
_cell.angle_alpha   90.00
_cell.angle_beta   90.00
_cell.angle_gamma   90.00
#
_symmetry.space_group_name_H-M   'P 1'
#
loop_
_entity.id
_entity.type
_entity.pdbx_description
1 polymer ?
#
loop_
_entity_poly.entity_id
_entity_poly.type
_entity_poly.pdbx_seq_one_letter_code
_entity_poly.pdbx_strand_id
1 'polypeptide(L)'
;MKNNRKWLRVVVCMLSAFVGAFAYTLRGIAEQIQMSQVLHTVYGLALVIGGISFTLAMYHLDKSREVYTLYQRGTEEEDSDQTYVKAYRYLDYGSVSSNVLMIAMMTSGIILISPIFKNTLLILPALILLCLYIIVANYLLRTIFIVRHYKLSVYYTPKDILAYLNSYDEGEKQAEMESAYLTLFRLNQILLPSLYFLLIVLSVVLREIQVVALVLLVVIHLYITIAQLRKTKRYFK
;
A
#
# COMPACT_ATOMS: atom_id res chain seq x y z
N MET A 1 15.96 9.28 -41.76
CA MET A 1 16.24 9.46 -40.32
C MET A 1 16.25 10.92 -39.79
N LYS A 2 16.40 11.95 -40.63
CA LYS A 2 16.48 13.37 -40.18
C LYS A 2 15.14 13.98 -39.71
N ASN A 3 14.02 13.42 -40.16
CA ASN A 3 12.67 13.98 -39.86
C ASN A 3 12.13 13.63 -38.45
N ASN A 4 12.53 12.47 -37.88
CA ASN A 4 12.08 12.03 -36.56
C ASN A 4 12.62 12.92 -35.43
N ARG A 5 13.81 13.52 -35.59
CA ARG A 5 14.39 14.43 -34.57
C ARG A 5 13.66 15.77 -34.46
N LYS A 6 13.06 16.25 -35.55
CA LYS A 6 12.26 17.50 -35.52
C LYS A 6 10.94 17.26 -34.79
N TRP A 7 10.26 16.15 -35.07
CA TRP A 7 9.05 15.74 -34.39
C TRP A 7 9.26 15.53 -32.87
N LEU A 8 10.35 14.88 -32.49
CA LEU A 8 10.69 14.68 -31.09
C LEU A 8 10.86 16.02 -30.34
N ARG A 9 11.52 17.00 -30.96
CA ARG A 9 11.66 18.36 -30.37
C ARG A 9 10.33 19.05 -30.20
N VAL A 10 9.44 18.96 -31.18
CA VAL A 10 8.10 19.56 -31.12
C VAL A 10 7.29 18.90 -29.97
N VAL A 11 7.33 17.57 -29.86
CA VAL A 11 6.65 16.83 -28.80
C VAL A 11 7.21 17.21 -27.41
N VAL A 12 8.53 17.31 -27.26
CA VAL A 12 9.17 17.75 -26.03
C VAL A 12 8.78 19.18 -25.67
N CYS A 13 8.76 20.11 -26.65
CA CYS A 13 8.31 21.48 -26.41
C CYS A 13 6.83 21.54 -26.03
N MET A 14 5.95 20.76 -26.65
CA MET A 14 4.54 20.69 -26.27
C MET A 14 4.34 20.13 -24.87
N LEU A 15 5.06 19.05 -24.53
CA LEU A 15 5.01 18.47 -23.19
C LEU A 15 5.52 19.45 -22.13
N SER A 16 6.61 20.17 -22.38
CA SER A 16 7.14 21.16 -21.44
C SER A 16 6.21 22.36 -21.29
N ALA A 17 5.56 22.83 -22.36
CA ALA A 17 4.56 23.88 -22.29
C ALA A 17 3.31 23.42 -21.53
N PHE A 18 2.84 22.19 -21.75
CA PHE A 18 1.71 21.59 -21.00
C PHE A 18 2.02 21.47 -19.52
N VAL A 19 3.22 20.96 -19.17
CA VAL A 19 3.67 20.85 -17.78
C VAL A 19 3.76 22.23 -17.12
N GLY A 20 4.29 23.22 -17.84
CA GLY A 20 4.37 24.61 -17.33
C GLY A 20 2.97 25.23 -17.11
N ALA A 21 2.05 25.10 -18.07
CA ALA A 21 0.68 25.58 -17.92
C ALA A 21 -0.05 24.88 -16.76
N PHE A 22 0.09 23.55 -16.64
CA PHE A 22 -0.49 22.78 -15.56
C PHE A 22 0.05 23.18 -14.19
N ALA A 23 1.37 23.36 -14.07
CA ALA A 23 2.01 23.84 -12.83
C ALA A 23 1.53 25.25 -12.44
N TYR A 24 1.36 26.14 -13.43
CA TYR A 24 0.82 27.49 -13.21
C TYR A 24 -0.63 27.47 -12.70
N THR A 25 -1.47 26.63 -13.30
CA THR A 25 -2.88 26.46 -12.89
C THR A 25 -2.97 25.89 -11.46
N LEU A 26 -2.17 24.84 -11.18
CA LEU A 26 -2.11 24.24 -9.84
C LEU A 26 -1.66 25.24 -8.78
N ARG A 27 -0.75 26.13 -9.12
CA ARG A 27 -0.30 27.18 -8.22
C ARG A 27 -1.42 28.14 -7.86
N GLY A 28 -2.20 28.63 -8.85
CA GLY A 28 -3.35 29.51 -8.59
C GLY A 28 -4.38 28.86 -7.66
N ILE A 29 -4.57 27.54 -7.79
CA ILE A 29 -5.43 26.75 -6.89
C ILE A 29 -4.78 26.61 -5.51
N ALA A 30 -3.48 26.35 -5.43
CA ALA A 30 -2.76 26.14 -4.16
C ALA A 30 -2.73 27.42 -3.29
N GLU A 31 -2.64 28.61 -3.91
CA GLU A 31 -2.70 29.90 -3.20
C GLU A 31 -4.09 30.18 -2.57
N GLN A 32 -5.15 29.53 -3.08
CA GLN A 32 -6.53 29.66 -2.56
C GLN A 32 -6.87 28.62 -1.49
N ILE A 33 -6.14 27.49 -1.44
CA ILE A 33 -6.41 26.39 -0.52
C ILE A 33 -5.68 26.63 0.81
N GLN A 34 -6.44 26.79 1.88
CA GLN A 34 -5.85 26.80 3.22
C GLN A 34 -5.37 25.40 3.60
N MET A 35 -4.09 25.23 3.92
CA MET A 35 -3.49 23.95 4.34
C MET A 35 -4.26 23.28 5.48
N SER A 36 -4.83 24.09 6.37
CA SER A 36 -5.71 23.63 7.45
C SER A 36 -6.92 22.85 6.92
N GLN A 37 -7.59 23.35 5.88
CA GLN A 37 -8.75 22.68 5.29
C GLN A 37 -8.36 21.35 4.62
N VAL A 38 -7.23 21.33 3.93
CA VAL A 38 -6.70 20.11 3.31
C VAL A 38 -6.46 19.03 4.36
N LEU A 39 -5.77 19.39 5.45
CA LEU A 39 -5.47 18.44 6.53
C LEU A 39 -6.74 17.93 7.22
N HIS A 40 -7.74 18.78 7.46
CA HIS A 40 -9.03 18.35 8.02
C HIS A 40 -9.77 17.41 7.07
N THR A 41 -9.75 17.70 5.76
CA THR A 41 -10.39 16.84 4.75
C THR A 41 -9.69 15.48 4.68
N VAL A 42 -8.35 15.45 4.61
CA VAL A 42 -7.57 14.21 4.58
C VAL A 42 -7.77 13.40 5.87
N TYR A 43 -7.83 14.06 7.02
CA TYR A 43 -8.13 13.43 8.30
C TYR A 43 -9.52 12.78 8.29
N GLY A 44 -10.55 13.53 7.87
CA GLY A 44 -11.92 13.01 7.75
C GLY A 44 -12.02 11.81 6.80
N LEU A 45 -11.36 11.90 5.62
CA LEU A 45 -11.28 10.80 4.67
C LEU A 45 -10.57 9.57 5.27
N ALA A 46 -9.48 9.76 6.01
CA ALA A 46 -8.78 8.66 6.68
C ALA A 46 -9.68 7.95 7.69
N LEU A 47 -10.48 8.69 8.48
CA LEU A 47 -11.44 8.10 9.41
C LEU A 47 -12.53 7.28 8.69
N VAL A 48 -13.10 7.82 7.61
CA VAL A 48 -14.15 7.13 6.83
C VAL A 48 -13.58 5.86 6.17
N ILE A 49 -12.44 5.98 5.48
CA ILE A 49 -11.76 4.85 4.83
C ILE A 49 -11.39 3.80 5.89
N GLY A 50 -10.87 4.22 7.05
CA GLY A 50 -10.55 3.32 8.15
C GLY A 50 -11.77 2.56 8.67
N GLY A 51 -12.90 3.22 8.88
CA GLY A 51 -14.15 2.58 9.29
C GLY A 51 -14.68 1.55 8.27
N ILE A 52 -14.67 1.92 6.99
CA ILE A 52 -15.06 1.00 5.89
C ILE A 52 -14.10 -0.20 5.86
N SER A 53 -12.79 0.05 5.93
CA SER A 53 -11.78 -1.01 5.87
C SER A 53 -11.85 -1.96 7.06
N PHE A 54 -12.21 -1.47 8.25
CA PHE A 54 -12.47 -2.30 9.41
C PHE A 54 -13.63 -3.27 9.16
N THR A 55 -14.77 -2.77 8.69
CA THR A 55 -15.94 -3.62 8.42
C THR A 55 -15.67 -4.64 7.33
N LEU A 56 -14.98 -4.25 6.25
CA LEU A 56 -14.59 -5.16 5.18
C LEU A 56 -13.59 -6.22 5.67
N ALA A 57 -12.60 -5.84 6.47
CA ALA A 57 -11.62 -6.78 7.03
C ALA A 57 -12.32 -7.83 7.90
N MET A 58 -13.18 -7.41 8.83
CA MET A 58 -13.92 -8.34 9.69
C MET A 58 -14.81 -9.27 8.86
N TYR A 59 -15.57 -8.72 7.91
CA TYR A 59 -16.44 -9.52 7.04
C TYR A 59 -15.66 -10.59 6.25
N HIS A 60 -14.55 -10.21 5.60
CA HIS A 60 -13.77 -11.13 4.80
C HIS A 60 -13.05 -12.19 5.65
N LEU A 61 -12.54 -11.82 6.82
CA LEU A 61 -11.89 -12.75 7.72
C LEU A 61 -12.88 -13.75 8.33
N ASP A 62 -14.09 -13.31 8.72
CA ASP A 62 -15.16 -14.20 9.18
C ASP A 62 -15.57 -15.16 8.07
N LYS A 63 -15.77 -14.64 6.85
CA LYS A 63 -16.15 -15.45 5.70
C LYS A 63 -15.09 -16.47 5.33
N SER A 64 -13.81 -16.10 5.42
CA SER A 64 -12.69 -17.03 5.22
C SER A 64 -12.76 -18.22 6.18
N ARG A 65 -13.00 -17.97 7.47
CA ARG A 65 -13.13 -19.03 8.49
C ARG A 65 -14.35 -19.91 8.24
N GLU A 66 -15.49 -19.32 7.94
CA GLU A 66 -16.72 -20.04 7.65
C GLU A 66 -16.52 -20.99 6.47
N VAL A 67 -16.02 -20.48 5.34
CA VAL A 67 -15.78 -21.28 4.13
C VAL A 67 -14.73 -22.36 4.39
N TYR A 68 -13.68 -22.07 5.16
CA TYR A 68 -12.67 -23.06 5.52
C TYR A 68 -13.22 -24.17 6.41
N THR A 69 -14.11 -23.86 7.36
CA THR A 69 -14.76 -24.89 8.19
C THR A 69 -15.72 -25.77 7.39
N LEU A 70 -16.37 -25.25 6.35
CA LEU A 70 -17.16 -26.03 5.41
C LEU A 70 -16.27 -27.00 4.61
N TYR A 71 -15.13 -26.52 4.11
CA TYR A 71 -14.12 -27.36 3.45
C TYR A 71 -13.68 -28.53 4.34
N GLN A 72 -13.37 -28.28 5.61
CA GLN A 72 -12.95 -29.35 6.55
C GLN A 72 -14.05 -30.37 6.86
N ARG A 73 -15.33 -30.02 6.73
CA ARG A 73 -16.46 -30.94 6.98
C ARG A 73 -16.74 -31.89 5.84
N GLY A 74 -16.05 -31.77 4.71
CA GLY A 74 -16.12 -32.74 3.61
C GLY A 74 -17.46 -32.78 2.87
N THR A 75 -18.16 -31.66 2.76
CA THR A 75 -19.39 -31.56 1.99
C THR A 75 -19.04 -31.56 0.49
N GLU A 76 -19.13 -32.74 -0.17
CA GLU A 76 -19.00 -33.01 -1.61
C GLU A 76 -17.58 -32.85 -2.20
N GLU A 77 -17.03 -33.98 -2.68
CA GLU A 77 -15.66 -34.08 -3.24
C GLU A 77 -15.44 -33.18 -4.47
N GLU A 78 -16.47 -32.90 -5.26
CA GLU A 78 -16.38 -32.17 -6.50
C GLU A 78 -16.26 -30.64 -6.31
N ASP A 79 -16.60 -30.11 -5.12
CA ASP A 79 -16.54 -28.66 -4.78
C ASP A 79 -15.43 -28.31 -3.76
N SER A 80 -14.63 -29.32 -3.35
CA SER A 80 -13.64 -29.11 -2.28
C SER A 80 -12.54 -28.11 -2.68
N ASP A 81 -12.01 -28.22 -3.91
CA ASP A 81 -10.94 -27.35 -4.41
C ASP A 81 -11.42 -25.90 -4.57
N GLN A 82 -12.65 -25.71 -5.07
CA GLN A 82 -13.22 -24.37 -5.20
C GLN A 82 -13.48 -23.73 -3.84
N THR A 83 -13.92 -24.50 -2.86
CA THR A 83 -14.19 -24.04 -1.50
C THR A 83 -12.88 -23.65 -0.79
N TYR A 84 -11.84 -24.45 -0.98
CA TYR A 84 -10.48 -24.13 -0.54
C TYR A 84 -10.00 -22.79 -1.11
N VAL A 85 -10.00 -22.64 -2.43
CA VAL A 85 -9.60 -21.41 -3.12
C VAL A 85 -10.42 -20.20 -2.67
N LYS A 86 -11.74 -20.36 -2.43
CA LYS A 86 -12.60 -19.28 -1.91
C LYS A 86 -12.17 -18.85 -0.51
N ALA A 87 -11.85 -19.79 0.39
CA ALA A 87 -11.41 -19.46 1.76
C ALA A 87 -10.13 -18.61 1.74
N TYR A 88 -9.16 -18.97 0.91
CA TYR A 88 -7.91 -18.23 0.76
C TYR A 88 -8.10 -16.87 0.14
N ARG A 89 -8.95 -16.75 -0.88
CA ARG A 89 -9.29 -15.45 -1.50
C ARG A 89 -9.92 -14.49 -0.49
N TYR A 90 -10.80 -14.98 0.38
CA TYR A 90 -11.35 -14.15 1.46
C TYR A 90 -10.27 -13.75 2.48
N LEU A 91 -9.33 -14.64 2.80
CA LEU A 91 -8.20 -14.31 3.67
C LEU A 91 -7.35 -13.17 3.10
N ASP A 92 -7.05 -13.23 1.79
CA ASP A 92 -6.27 -12.20 1.11
C ASP A 92 -7.01 -10.84 1.07
N TYR A 93 -8.31 -10.83 0.79
CA TYR A 93 -9.12 -9.60 0.86
C TYR A 93 -9.17 -9.03 2.28
N GLY A 94 -9.26 -9.88 3.29
CA GLY A 94 -9.19 -9.49 4.69
C GLY A 94 -7.82 -8.86 5.04
N SER A 95 -6.74 -9.45 4.55
CA SER A 95 -5.37 -8.93 4.71
C SER A 95 -5.18 -7.57 4.04
N VAL A 96 -5.64 -7.41 2.78
CA VAL A 96 -5.59 -6.12 2.08
C VAL A 96 -6.40 -5.06 2.82
N SER A 97 -7.61 -5.39 3.27
CA SER A 97 -8.45 -4.45 4.03
C SER A 97 -7.81 -4.05 5.37
N SER A 98 -7.12 -4.99 6.05
CA SER A 98 -6.33 -4.71 7.26
C SER A 98 -5.18 -3.74 6.99
N ASN A 99 -4.47 -3.89 5.85
CA ASN A 99 -3.40 -2.99 5.47
C ASN A 99 -3.92 -1.58 5.14
N VAL A 100 -5.08 -1.46 4.48
CA VAL A 100 -5.71 -0.15 4.23
C VAL A 100 -6.12 0.53 5.56
N LEU A 101 -6.65 -0.24 6.52
CA LEU A 101 -6.95 0.26 7.86
C LEU A 101 -5.67 0.77 8.57
N MET A 102 -4.56 0.05 8.45
CA MET A 102 -3.26 0.48 8.99
C MET A 102 -2.81 1.82 8.37
N ILE A 103 -2.92 1.97 7.05
CA ILE A 103 -2.57 3.21 6.35
C ILE A 103 -3.45 4.36 6.86
N ALA A 104 -4.75 4.15 6.98
CA ALA A 104 -5.70 5.16 7.48
C ALA A 104 -5.38 5.58 8.92
N MET A 105 -5.07 4.61 9.80
CA MET A 105 -4.64 4.85 11.18
C MET A 105 -3.35 5.66 11.23
N MET A 106 -2.31 5.28 10.48
CA MET A 106 -1.04 6.01 10.44
C MET A 106 -1.21 7.42 9.91
N THR A 107 -1.99 7.60 8.83
CA THR A 107 -2.28 8.90 8.25
C THR A 107 -2.99 9.82 9.25
N SER A 108 -4.03 9.33 9.92
CA SER A 108 -4.74 10.11 10.95
C SER A 108 -3.84 10.48 12.12
N GLY A 109 -2.99 9.56 12.58
CA GLY A 109 -2.02 9.80 13.66
C GLY A 109 -0.98 10.87 13.31
N ILE A 110 -0.40 10.82 12.09
CA ILE A 110 0.58 11.81 11.63
C ILE A 110 -0.06 13.21 11.53
N ILE A 111 -1.28 13.30 11.01
CA ILE A 111 -1.98 14.58 10.88
C ILE A 111 -2.23 15.22 12.24
N LEU A 112 -2.54 14.45 13.27
CA LEU A 112 -2.76 14.96 14.64
C LEU A 112 -1.51 15.57 15.28
N ILE A 113 -0.30 15.16 14.86
CA ILE A 113 0.97 15.76 15.34
C ILE A 113 1.14 17.19 14.80
N SER A 114 0.42 17.55 13.73
CA SER A 114 0.51 18.90 13.15
C SER A 114 0.04 19.97 14.16
N PRO A 115 0.78 21.08 14.33
CA PRO A 115 0.38 22.18 15.20
C PRO A 115 -0.92 22.88 14.79
N ILE A 116 -1.44 22.56 13.62
CA ILE A 116 -2.72 23.06 13.10
C ILE A 116 -3.90 22.42 13.87
N PHE A 117 -3.72 21.17 14.36
CA PHE A 117 -4.74 20.43 15.12
C PHE A 117 -4.64 20.69 16.63
N LYS A 118 -5.15 21.83 17.06
CA LYS A 118 -5.18 22.20 18.50
C LYS A 118 -6.34 21.59 19.28
N ASN A 119 -7.31 20.95 18.59
CA ASN A 119 -8.51 20.43 19.24
C ASN A 119 -8.29 19.00 19.74
N THR A 120 -8.22 18.86 21.05
CA THR A 120 -8.01 17.57 21.76
C THR A 120 -9.12 16.54 21.45
N LEU A 121 -10.34 16.97 21.09
CA LEU A 121 -11.44 16.07 20.76
C LEU A 121 -11.17 15.24 19.48
N LEU A 122 -10.32 15.72 18.57
CA LEU A 122 -9.94 14.99 17.36
C LEU A 122 -9.02 13.80 17.63
N ILE A 123 -8.41 13.73 18.83
CA ILE A 123 -7.56 12.60 19.20
C ILE A 123 -8.40 11.33 19.39
N LEU A 124 -9.61 11.46 19.90
CA LEU A 124 -10.48 10.30 20.22
C LEU A 124 -10.77 9.41 19.00
N PRO A 125 -11.21 9.92 17.84
CA PRO A 125 -11.44 9.07 16.66
C PRO A 125 -10.18 8.34 16.17
N ALA A 126 -9.00 8.96 16.24
CA ALA A 126 -7.75 8.30 15.85
C ALA A 126 -7.35 7.19 16.83
N LEU A 127 -7.58 7.37 18.14
CA LEU A 127 -7.41 6.32 19.14
C LEU A 127 -8.38 5.16 18.91
N ILE A 128 -9.62 5.44 18.51
CA ILE A 128 -10.59 4.42 18.12
C ILE A 128 -10.04 3.62 16.94
N LEU A 129 -9.54 4.28 15.86
CA LEU A 129 -8.93 3.58 14.73
C LEU A 129 -7.75 2.71 15.14
N LEU A 130 -6.91 3.16 16.06
CA LEU A 130 -5.80 2.36 16.60
C LEU A 130 -6.33 1.10 17.31
N CYS A 131 -7.35 1.22 18.14
CA CYS A 131 -7.97 0.06 18.80
C CYS A 131 -8.59 -0.91 17.78
N LEU A 132 -9.29 -0.40 16.76
CA LEU A 132 -9.87 -1.20 15.70
C LEU A 132 -8.79 -1.94 14.90
N TYR A 133 -7.68 -1.29 14.58
CA TYR A 133 -6.55 -1.92 13.92
C TYR A 133 -5.96 -3.06 14.75
N ILE A 134 -5.75 -2.86 16.05
CA ILE A 134 -5.22 -3.91 16.94
C ILE A 134 -6.17 -5.11 16.98
N ILE A 135 -7.49 -4.89 17.02
CA ILE A 135 -8.49 -5.96 16.97
C ILE A 135 -8.37 -6.74 15.67
N VAL A 136 -8.38 -6.05 14.51
CA VAL A 136 -8.29 -6.70 13.19
C VAL A 136 -6.96 -7.44 13.02
N ALA A 137 -5.83 -6.85 13.44
CA ALA A 137 -4.52 -7.48 13.33
C ALA A 137 -4.45 -8.81 14.11
N ASN A 138 -4.95 -8.82 15.34
CA ASN A 138 -5.04 -10.05 16.14
C ASN A 138 -6.00 -11.07 15.51
N TYR A 139 -7.11 -10.60 14.96
CA TYR A 139 -8.10 -11.46 14.32
C TYR A 139 -7.55 -12.07 13.02
N LEU A 140 -6.80 -11.30 12.22
CA LEU A 140 -6.09 -11.76 11.02
C LEU A 140 -5.09 -12.86 11.35
N LEU A 141 -4.23 -12.65 12.36
CA LEU A 141 -3.24 -13.67 12.78
C LEU A 141 -3.91 -14.99 13.21
N ARG A 142 -5.03 -14.91 13.94
CA ARG A 142 -5.81 -16.10 14.30
C ARG A 142 -6.43 -16.77 13.08
N THR A 143 -6.90 -16.00 12.10
CA THR A 143 -7.48 -16.53 10.87
C THR A 143 -6.42 -17.21 10.01
N ILE A 144 -5.24 -16.61 9.88
CA ILE A 144 -4.09 -17.24 9.21
C ILE A 144 -3.74 -18.58 9.88
N PHE A 145 -3.71 -18.62 11.21
CA PHE A 145 -3.44 -19.86 11.94
C PHE A 145 -4.49 -20.96 11.65
N ILE A 146 -5.78 -20.60 11.59
CA ILE A 146 -6.86 -21.55 11.32
C ILE A 146 -6.82 -22.05 9.88
N VAL A 147 -6.68 -21.12 8.90
CA VAL A 147 -6.81 -21.45 7.46
C VAL A 147 -5.52 -22.03 6.89
N ARG A 148 -4.36 -21.56 7.31
CA ARG A 148 -3.06 -21.99 6.76
C ARG A 148 -2.27 -22.90 7.71
N HIS A 149 -2.80 -23.20 8.90
CA HIS A 149 -2.13 -24.00 9.95
C HIS A 149 -0.72 -23.50 10.30
N TYR A 150 -0.42 -22.23 10.04
CA TYR A 150 0.86 -21.61 10.30
C TYR A 150 0.75 -20.50 11.37
N LYS A 151 1.50 -20.63 12.46
CA LYS A 151 1.51 -19.65 13.54
C LYS A 151 2.46 -18.50 13.21
N LEU A 152 1.92 -17.42 12.68
CA LEU A 152 2.67 -16.19 12.48
C LEU A 152 2.77 -15.40 13.79
N SER A 153 3.95 -14.89 14.12
CA SER A 153 4.16 -14.00 15.26
C SER A 153 3.71 -12.58 14.89
N VAL A 154 3.34 -11.77 15.90
CA VAL A 154 3.09 -10.32 15.70
C VAL A 154 4.36 -9.61 15.23
N TYR A 155 5.54 -10.07 15.70
CA TYR A 155 6.86 -9.58 15.30
C TYR A 155 7.56 -10.65 14.46
N TYR A 156 7.16 -10.78 13.19
CA TYR A 156 7.77 -11.74 12.29
C TYR A 156 9.08 -11.21 11.70
N THR A 157 10.07 -12.09 11.65
CA THR A 157 11.36 -11.83 10.99
C THR A 157 11.28 -12.21 9.50
N PRO A 158 12.22 -11.75 8.66
CA PRO A 158 12.32 -12.22 7.26
C PRO A 158 12.43 -13.74 7.13
N LYS A 159 12.97 -14.45 8.15
CA LYS A 159 13.02 -15.92 8.17
C LYS A 159 11.64 -16.53 8.38
N ASP A 160 10.83 -15.94 9.27
CA ASP A 160 9.46 -16.40 9.52
C ASP A 160 8.59 -16.23 8.29
N ILE A 161 8.74 -15.12 7.54
CA ILE A 161 8.05 -14.90 6.27
C ILE A 161 8.47 -15.91 5.20
N LEU A 162 9.77 -16.24 5.11
CA LEU A 162 10.22 -17.25 4.18
C LEU A 162 9.72 -18.65 4.56
N ALA A 163 9.68 -18.98 5.85
CA ALA A 163 9.11 -20.23 6.34
C ALA A 163 7.60 -20.30 6.06
N TYR A 164 6.90 -19.18 6.23
CA TYR A 164 5.48 -19.07 5.88
C TYR A 164 5.24 -19.26 4.37
N LEU A 165 6.02 -18.61 3.51
CA LEU A 165 5.95 -18.80 2.06
C LEU A 165 6.27 -20.25 1.65
N ASN A 166 7.19 -20.91 2.34
CA ASN A 166 7.54 -22.31 2.07
C ASN A 166 6.47 -23.31 2.54
N SER A 167 5.50 -22.88 3.35
CA SER A 167 4.33 -23.69 3.71
C SER A 167 3.23 -23.70 2.65
N TYR A 168 3.36 -22.86 1.62
CA TYR A 168 2.45 -22.82 0.46
C TYR A 168 2.69 -24.03 -0.44
N ASP A 169 1.67 -24.43 -1.19
CA ASP A 169 1.87 -25.38 -2.29
C ASP A 169 2.71 -24.73 -3.41
N GLU A 170 3.18 -25.53 -4.37
CA GLU A 170 4.06 -25.06 -5.42
C GLU A 170 3.36 -24.03 -6.33
N GLY A 171 2.07 -24.22 -6.63
CA GLY A 171 1.29 -23.31 -7.47
C GLY A 171 1.04 -21.98 -6.80
N GLU A 172 0.63 -21.98 -5.54
CA GLU A 172 0.46 -20.76 -4.74
C GLU A 172 1.78 -20.00 -4.58
N LYS A 173 2.86 -20.71 -4.28
CA LYS A 173 4.20 -20.14 -4.13
C LYS A 173 4.69 -19.48 -5.42
N GLN A 174 4.45 -20.11 -6.57
CA GLN A 174 4.80 -19.53 -7.86
C GLN A 174 3.99 -18.29 -8.14
N ALA A 175 2.68 -18.30 -7.92
CA ALA A 175 1.80 -17.14 -8.12
C ALA A 175 2.21 -15.95 -7.23
N GLU A 176 2.55 -16.19 -5.95
CA GLU A 176 3.07 -15.16 -5.05
C GLU A 176 4.41 -14.60 -5.52
N MET A 177 5.32 -15.45 -5.99
CA MET A 177 6.63 -15.01 -6.51
C MET A 177 6.47 -14.16 -7.77
N GLU A 178 5.59 -14.54 -8.70
CA GLU A 178 5.29 -13.77 -9.91
C GLU A 178 4.66 -12.41 -9.57
N SER A 179 3.67 -12.41 -8.67
CA SER A 179 3.02 -11.19 -8.19
C SER A 179 4.01 -10.24 -7.52
N ALA A 180 4.87 -10.76 -6.64
CA ALA A 180 5.91 -9.98 -5.97
C ALA A 180 6.92 -9.40 -6.97
N TYR A 181 7.33 -10.17 -7.98
CA TYR A 181 8.24 -9.71 -9.02
C TYR A 181 7.61 -8.60 -9.88
N LEU A 182 6.36 -8.76 -10.30
CA LEU A 182 5.63 -7.75 -11.07
C LEU A 182 5.40 -6.48 -10.24
N THR A 183 5.09 -6.62 -8.96
CA THR A 183 4.92 -5.49 -8.03
C THR A 183 6.23 -4.72 -7.88
N LEU A 184 7.35 -5.42 -7.71
CA LEU A 184 8.67 -4.80 -7.61
C LEU A 184 9.07 -4.09 -8.90
N PHE A 185 8.75 -4.69 -10.06
CA PHE A 185 8.96 -4.08 -11.37
C PHE A 185 8.14 -2.79 -11.52
N ARG A 186 6.83 -2.84 -11.22
CA ARG A 186 5.94 -1.67 -11.29
C ARG A 186 6.39 -0.56 -10.33
N LEU A 187 6.79 -0.93 -9.13
CA LEU A 187 7.31 0.00 -8.13
C LEU A 187 8.55 0.74 -8.66
N ASN A 188 9.51 0.00 -9.22
CA ASN A 188 10.80 0.54 -9.62
C ASN A 188 10.76 1.30 -10.96
N GLN A 189 9.96 0.83 -11.93
CA GLN A 189 9.95 1.38 -13.30
C GLN A 189 8.80 2.36 -13.55
N ILE A 190 7.74 2.34 -12.74
CA ILE A 190 6.58 3.19 -12.95
C ILE A 190 6.37 4.12 -11.76
N LEU A 191 6.18 3.56 -10.56
CA LEU A 191 5.75 4.35 -9.41
C LEU A 191 6.84 5.32 -8.94
N LEU A 192 8.07 4.84 -8.71
CA LEU A 192 9.16 5.70 -8.25
C LEU A 192 9.49 6.83 -9.24
N PRO A 193 9.67 6.59 -10.56
CA PRO A 193 9.84 7.68 -11.52
C PRO A 193 8.68 8.67 -11.54
N SER A 194 7.44 8.20 -11.42
CA SER A 194 6.25 9.07 -11.35
C SER A 194 6.25 9.94 -10.10
N LEU A 195 6.70 9.42 -8.95
CA LEU A 195 6.84 10.20 -7.72
C LEU A 195 7.95 11.26 -7.83
N TYR A 196 9.08 10.97 -8.49
CA TYR A 196 10.09 11.99 -8.78
C TYR A 196 9.52 13.11 -9.66
N PHE A 197 8.77 12.75 -10.70
CA PHE A 197 8.11 13.73 -11.56
C PHE A 197 7.11 14.59 -10.78
N LEU A 198 6.27 13.97 -9.96
CA LEU A 198 5.32 14.67 -9.08
C LEU A 198 6.05 15.63 -8.14
N LEU A 199 7.18 15.20 -7.57
CA LEU A 199 7.99 16.02 -6.68
C LEU A 199 8.56 17.26 -7.38
N ILE A 200 8.98 17.12 -8.65
CA ILE A 200 9.43 18.25 -9.47
C ILE A 200 8.27 19.24 -9.68
N VAL A 201 7.09 18.75 -10.06
CA VAL A 201 5.91 19.60 -10.26
C VAL A 201 5.55 20.34 -8.97
N LEU A 202 5.51 19.64 -7.84
CA LEU A 202 5.23 20.25 -6.52
C LEU A 202 6.28 21.29 -6.14
N SER A 203 7.57 21.02 -6.38
CA SER A 203 8.64 21.98 -6.08
C SER A 203 8.53 23.26 -6.92
N VAL A 204 8.11 23.14 -8.19
CA VAL A 204 7.86 24.30 -9.05
C VAL A 204 6.64 25.10 -8.58
N VAL A 205 5.55 24.42 -8.22
CA VAL A 205 4.30 25.05 -7.74
C VAL A 205 4.53 25.79 -6.43
N LEU A 206 5.20 25.14 -5.47
CA LEU A 206 5.48 25.69 -4.14
C LEU A 206 6.67 26.66 -4.12
N ARG A 207 7.42 26.77 -5.22
CA ARG A 207 8.68 27.54 -5.34
C ARG A 207 9.74 27.15 -4.29
N GLU A 208 9.65 25.94 -3.80
CA GLU A 208 10.53 25.42 -2.76
C GLU A 208 10.80 23.95 -3.03
N ILE A 209 12.08 23.58 -2.98
CA ILE A 209 12.47 22.18 -3.14
C ILE A 209 12.05 21.42 -1.87
N GLN A 210 11.25 20.38 -2.04
CA GLN A 210 10.80 19.51 -0.97
C GLN A 210 11.91 18.52 -0.59
N VAL A 211 12.97 19.04 0.06
CA VAL A 211 14.22 18.29 0.34
C VAL A 211 13.94 17.01 1.13
N VAL A 212 13.08 17.06 2.15
CA VAL A 212 12.75 15.89 2.99
C VAL A 212 12.10 14.78 2.16
N ALA A 213 11.12 15.14 1.33
CA ALA A 213 10.45 14.18 0.46
C ALA A 213 11.42 13.59 -0.59
N LEU A 214 12.32 14.42 -1.13
CA LEU A 214 13.36 13.99 -2.07
C LEU A 214 14.31 12.98 -1.41
N VAL A 215 14.81 13.28 -0.21
CA VAL A 215 15.72 12.40 0.53
C VAL A 215 15.04 11.04 0.83
N LEU A 216 13.80 11.07 1.31
CA LEU A 216 13.04 9.83 1.58
C LEU A 216 12.88 8.99 0.31
N LEU A 217 12.51 9.62 -0.81
CA LEU A 217 12.32 8.93 -2.08
C LEU A 217 13.64 8.31 -2.60
N VAL A 218 14.75 9.04 -2.49
CA VAL A 218 16.10 8.54 -2.85
C VAL A 218 16.50 7.36 -1.98
N VAL A 219 16.29 7.45 -0.66
CA VAL A 219 16.63 6.36 0.29
C VAL A 219 15.82 5.09 -0.04
N ILE A 220 14.50 5.21 -0.29
CA ILE A 220 13.65 4.08 -0.67
C ILE A 220 14.14 3.47 -1.98
N HIS A 221 14.42 4.28 -3.00
CA HIS A 221 14.90 3.80 -4.31
C HIS A 221 16.25 3.08 -4.20
N LEU A 222 17.20 3.65 -3.46
CA LEU A 222 18.51 3.03 -3.21
C LEU A 222 18.36 1.71 -2.44
N TYR A 223 17.50 1.66 -1.42
CA TYR A 223 17.25 0.43 -0.66
C TYR A 223 16.74 -0.70 -1.56
N ILE A 224 15.76 -0.42 -2.41
CA ILE A 224 15.19 -1.41 -3.35
C ILE A 224 16.28 -1.88 -4.33
N THR A 225 17.08 -0.96 -4.88
CA THR A 225 18.16 -1.27 -5.83
C THR A 225 19.25 -2.12 -5.18
N ILE A 226 19.69 -1.78 -3.97
CA ILE A 226 20.71 -2.55 -3.23
C ILE A 226 20.18 -3.92 -2.83
N ALA A 227 18.89 -4.02 -2.44
CA ALA A 227 18.26 -5.30 -2.12
C ALA A 227 18.27 -6.27 -3.31
N GLN A 228 18.09 -5.74 -4.54
CA GLN A 228 18.19 -6.55 -5.77
C GLN A 228 19.62 -7.07 -6.02
N LEU A 229 20.65 -6.26 -5.74
CA LEU A 229 22.05 -6.69 -5.89
C LEU A 229 22.42 -7.85 -4.95
N ARG A 230 21.84 -7.92 -3.75
CA ARG A 230 22.07 -9.05 -2.82
C ARG A 230 21.61 -10.38 -3.39
N LYS A 231 20.52 -10.38 -4.18
CA LYS A 231 20.01 -11.56 -4.90
C LYS A 231 21.10 -12.12 -5.83
N THR A 232 21.71 -11.25 -6.66
CA THR A 232 22.75 -11.63 -7.61
C THR A 232 23.94 -12.27 -6.92
N LYS A 233 24.43 -11.70 -5.82
CA LYS A 233 25.56 -12.26 -5.06
C LYS A 233 25.25 -13.61 -4.39
N ARG A 234 23.98 -13.90 -4.08
CA ARG A 234 23.58 -15.13 -3.37
C ARG A 234 23.35 -16.31 -4.31
N TYR A 235 22.83 -16.04 -5.51
CA TYR A 235 22.40 -17.08 -6.45
C TYR A 235 23.30 -17.29 -7.67
N PHE A 236 24.20 -16.33 -7.96
CA PHE A 236 25.11 -16.39 -9.10
C PHE A 236 26.58 -16.37 -8.61
N LYS A 237 26.87 -17.19 -7.60
CA LYS A 237 28.25 -17.48 -7.18
C LYS A 237 28.83 -18.57 -8.04
#